data_22b9f9bde98dfd0503dfcb5ed9149662
#
_entry.id   22b9f9bde98dfd0503dfcb5ed9149662
#
_cell.length_a   1.000
_cell.length_b   1.000
_cell.length_c   1.000
_cell.angle_alpha   90.00
_cell.angle_beta   90.00
_cell.angle_gamma   90.00
#
_symmetry.space_group_name_H-M   'P 1'
#
loop_
_entity.id
_entity.type
_entity.pdbx_description
1 polymer ?
#
loop_
_entity_poly.entity_id
_entity_poly.type
_entity_poly.pdbx_seq_one_letter_code
_entity_poly.pdbx_strand_id
1 'polypeptide(L)'
;MNKKFVEKFIAVVSAVCMISVGIASVSAAEIDDGFESVTKNAQSSDSSFPSAYSAIGYSLIDENGLPSDFSSKNLGFVTPIKAQQYNDCWAVAGTEGFETKLLKLGYPVTEMSHDHANASSTTQTNGKGWQRKYRDGGFTNIYPGYLTSWQGGAEIADVGKIDFSKNIHGDDMTADKTKYGTTKLRYLDGSDSNEIKQAIIDNGSVTASYATSNKCFNNAGTTYFMPQSYDGDYVGHTISIVGWNDNLSRYRFSNGTGVFPQNNGAWLVRNSWGDNNTMGGYFWLSYEDKYIFGEKYSPNFTIDEVTEITDDMTLLQDERYGATYSFDYVDSNDITFINCFDFGENSRTLDKVLFETKSNGADYEIYYIPVKDGVPSNDESEWKSVASGKVAYSGYQSVDANGFVAPLGRGAVGVRIKTNSEESSQLGVGEWLTSTTKMTFLNDSSYGDSYIKYDGTTGELLDWYKTERDDMLGGTFVIKAVALKNDKILNGDVDFDGDITVKDATLVQKYIVKLEQLDNTQLCNADCDGDGDITVADATKIQKIVVGIN
;
A
#
# COMPACT_ATOMS: atom_id res chain seq x y z
N MET A 1 14.28 -10.83 26.44
CA MET A 1 13.07 -11.59 26.00
C MET A 1 13.34 -13.08 26.10
N ASN A 2 12.41 -13.87 26.60
CA ASN A 2 12.67 -15.19 27.14
C ASN A 2 12.79 -16.25 26.01
N LYS A 3 13.94 -16.92 25.90
CA LYS A 3 14.30 -17.95 24.91
C LYS A 3 13.24 -19.06 24.70
N LYS A 4 12.35 -19.26 25.65
CA LYS A 4 11.24 -20.25 25.59
C LYS A 4 10.03 -19.81 24.74
N PHE A 5 9.95 -18.54 24.33
CA PHE A 5 8.87 -18.04 23.47
C PHE A 5 9.18 -18.29 21.99
N VAL A 6 10.45 -18.29 21.64
CA VAL A 6 10.94 -18.47 20.26
C VAL A 6 10.83 -19.92 19.78
N GLU A 7 11.05 -20.90 20.63
CA GLU A 7 11.04 -22.31 20.25
C GLU A 7 9.65 -22.88 19.92
N LYS A 8 8.57 -22.26 20.41
CA LYS A 8 7.19 -22.69 20.09
C LYS A 8 6.67 -22.17 18.74
N PHE A 9 7.34 -21.19 18.14
CA PHE A 9 6.92 -20.59 16.87
C PHE A 9 7.45 -21.34 15.64
N ILE A 10 8.51 -22.11 15.78
CA ILE A 10 9.23 -22.77 14.67
C ILE A 10 8.53 -24.04 14.14
N ALA A 11 7.61 -24.61 14.90
CA ALA A 11 7.09 -25.96 14.58
C ALA A 11 5.89 -26.01 13.61
N VAL A 12 5.33 -24.86 13.16
CA VAL A 12 4.01 -24.83 12.49
C VAL A 12 4.05 -24.51 10.99
N VAL A 13 5.18 -24.11 10.42
CA VAL A 13 5.24 -23.64 9.02
C VAL A 13 5.73 -24.69 8.00
N SER A 14 5.94 -25.92 8.39
CA SER A 14 6.50 -26.96 7.49
C SER A 14 5.56 -28.14 7.31
N ALA A 15 4.41 -27.98 6.67
CA ALA A 15 3.69 -29.10 6.05
C ALA A 15 2.75 -28.63 4.93
N VAL A 16 3.26 -28.64 3.73
CA VAL A 16 2.73 -29.22 2.50
C VAL A 16 1.25 -29.02 2.19
N CYS A 17 0.97 -28.21 1.17
CA CYS A 17 -0.19 -28.38 0.30
C CYS A 17 0.19 -29.23 -0.92
N MET A 18 -0.08 -30.51 -0.89
CA MET A 18 -0.41 -31.31 -2.07
C MET A 18 -1.30 -32.46 -1.63
N ILE A 19 -2.59 -32.30 -1.80
CA ILE A 19 -3.52 -33.43 -1.95
C ILE A 19 -4.48 -33.04 -3.08
N SER A 20 -4.28 -33.67 -4.21
CA SER A 20 -5.27 -33.76 -5.26
C SER A 20 -6.39 -34.68 -4.79
N VAL A 21 -7.54 -34.11 -4.46
CA VAL A 21 -8.75 -34.91 -4.17
C VAL A 21 -9.60 -34.93 -5.42
N GLY A 22 -9.74 -36.11 -6.02
CA GLY A 22 -10.71 -36.36 -7.06
C GLY A 22 -12.12 -36.21 -6.47
N ILE A 23 -12.88 -35.27 -7.01
CA ILE A 23 -14.28 -35.05 -6.65
C ILE A 23 -15.15 -35.75 -7.70
N ALA A 24 -15.97 -36.68 -7.22
CA ALA A 24 -17.02 -37.29 -8.02
C ALA A 24 -18.11 -36.24 -8.35
N SER A 25 -18.53 -36.21 -9.60
CA SER A 25 -19.59 -35.34 -10.09
C SER A 25 -20.90 -35.65 -9.40
N VAL A 26 -21.45 -34.68 -8.70
CA VAL A 26 -22.82 -34.69 -8.17
C VAL A 26 -23.68 -33.77 -9.04
N SER A 27 -24.84 -34.25 -9.48
CA SER A 27 -25.78 -33.54 -10.32
C SER A 27 -26.30 -32.25 -9.67
N ALA A 28 -26.43 -31.21 -10.50
CA ALA A 28 -26.91 -29.90 -10.11
C ALA A 28 -28.31 -29.96 -9.49
N ALA A 29 -28.38 -29.77 -8.18
CA ALA A 29 -29.57 -29.22 -7.54
C ALA A 29 -29.41 -27.69 -7.54
N GLU A 30 -30.48 -26.95 -7.79
CA GLU A 30 -30.46 -25.48 -7.67
C GLU A 30 -29.90 -25.10 -6.31
N ILE A 31 -28.78 -24.38 -6.34
CA ILE A 31 -28.09 -23.95 -5.14
C ILE A 31 -28.47 -22.51 -4.93
N ASP A 32 -29.27 -22.28 -3.92
CA ASP A 32 -29.49 -20.98 -3.32
C ASP A 32 -28.12 -20.47 -2.80
N ASP A 33 -27.55 -19.46 -3.48
CA ASP A 33 -26.24 -18.85 -3.14
C ASP A 33 -26.33 -17.96 -1.89
N GLY A 34 -27.50 -17.91 -1.27
CA GLY A 34 -27.74 -17.11 -0.07
C GLY A 34 -28.17 -15.67 -0.37
N PHE A 35 -28.24 -15.27 -1.64
CA PHE A 35 -28.82 -14.00 -2.06
C PHE A 35 -30.21 -14.22 -2.68
N GLU A 36 -31.18 -13.36 -2.33
CA GLU A 36 -32.42 -13.29 -3.09
C GLU A 36 -32.11 -12.74 -4.49
N SER A 37 -32.66 -13.35 -5.53
CA SER A 37 -32.47 -12.96 -6.92
C SER A 37 -32.99 -11.54 -7.16
N VAL A 38 -32.11 -10.59 -7.28
CA VAL A 38 -32.44 -9.22 -7.70
C VAL A 38 -32.56 -9.19 -9.21
N THR A 39 -33.76 -9.05 -9.72
CA THR A 39 -34.01 -8.87 -11.16
C THR A 39 -33.38 -7.56 -11.63
N LYS A 40 -32.50 -7.68 -12.65
CA LYS A 40 -31.84 -6.55 -13.33
C LYS A 40 -32.87 -5.58 -13.89
N ASN A 41 -32.97 -4.38 -13.33
CA ASN A 41 -33.44 -3.18 -14.00
C ASN A 41 -32.60 -1.99 -13.47
N ALA A 42 -31.42 -1.81 -14.03
CA ALA A 42 -30.63 -0.62 -13.79
C ALA A 42 -30.63 0.24 -15.06
N GLN A 43 -31.30 1.36 -15.01
CA GLN A 43 -31.03 2.49 -15.90
C GLN A 43 -30.89 3.77 -15.08
N SER A 44 -29.79 4.48 -15.36
CA SER A 44 -29.47 5.90 -15.18
C SER A 44 -28.95 6.43 -13.84
N SER A 45 -27.74 6.90 -13.93
CA SER A 45 -27.08 8.10 -13.34
C SER A 45 -27.86 8.95 -12.34
N ASP A 46 -27.43 8.97 -11.07
CA ASP A 46 -27.24 10.21 -10.34
C ASP A 46 -26.40 10.00 -9.05
N SER A 47 -25.59 10.99 -8.72
CA SER A 47 -24.53 10.94 -7.73
C SER A 47 -24.97 11.46 -6.37
N SER A 48 -25.70 10.63 -5.60
CA SER A 48 -25.83 10.81 -4.16
C SER A 48 -26.02 9.45 -3.47
N PHE A 49 -25.13 9.10 -2.59
CA PHE A 49 -24.97 7.76 -2.01
C PHE A 49 -26.20 7.15 -1.33
N PRO A 50 -27.08 7.87 -0.62
CA PRO A 50 -28.28 7.28 -0.03
C PRO A 50 -29.32 6.81 -1.05
N SER A 51 -29.36 7.38 -2.25
CA SER A 51 -30.31 7.01 -3.30
C SER A 51 -29.86 5.80 -4.13
N ALA A 52 -28.56 5.48 -4.12
CA ALA A 52 -28.01 4.34 -4.86
C ALA A 52 -28.43 3.00 -4.26
N TYR A 53 -28.54 2.88 -2.94
CA TYR A 53 -28.93 1.63 -2.30
C TYR A 53 -30.38 1.25 -2.56
N SER A 54 -31.31 2.23 -2.59
CA SER A 54 -32.70 1.98 -2.94
C SER A 54 -32.89 1.56 -4.40
N ALA A 55 -32.00 2.02 -5.29
CA ALA A 55 -32.00 1.66 -6.70
C ALA A 55 -31.47 0.24 -6.98
N ILE A 56 -30.68 -0.34 -6.05
CA ILE A 56 -30.10 -1.70 -6.17
C ILE A 56 -30.99 -2.75 -5.53
N GLY A 57 -32.12 -2.37 -4.89
CA GLY A 57 -33.10 -3.32 -4.34
C GLY A 57 -32.78 -3.87 -2.97
N TYR A 58 -31.84 -3.30 -2.21
CA TYR A 58 -31.62 -3.63 -0.82
C TYR A 58 -32.76 -3.09 0.04
N SER A 59 -33.49 -4.00 0.71
CA SER A 59 -34.75 -3.65 1.38
C SER A 59 -34.60 -3.31 2.87
N LEU A 60 -33.46 -3.61 3.47
CA LEU A 60 -33.22 -3.40 4.90
C LEU A 60 -31.90 -2.65 5.09
N ILE A 61 -31.97 -1.47 5.66
CA ILE A 61 -30.83 -0.65 6.06
C ILE A 61 -30.81 -0.59 7.58
N ASP A 62 -29.67 -0.82 8.21
CA ASP A 62 -29.49 -0.75 9.66
C ASP A 62 -29.42 0.71 10.17
N GLU A 63 -29.26 0.87 11.48
CA GLU A 63 -29.14 2.19 12.14
C GLU A 63 -27.89 2.97 11.70
N ASN A 64 -26.87 2.32 11.11
CA ASN A 64 -25.65 2.92 10.57
C ASN A 64 -25.77 3.26 9.08
N GLY A 65 -26.93 2.97 8.46
CA GLY A 65 -27.15 3.18 7.03
C GLY A 65 -26.58 2.07 6.13
N LEU A 66 -26.22 0.90 6.71
CA LEU A 66 -25.67 -0.24 5.99
C LEU A 66 -26.77 -1.25 5.62
N PRO A 67 -26.74 -1.83 4.39
CA PRO A 67 -27.69 -2.87 4.01
C PRO A 67 -27.39 -4.17 4.77
N SER A 68 -28.43 -4.99 5.00
CA SER A 68 -28.28 -6.29 5.66
C SER A 68 -27.50 -7.32 4.83
N ASP A 69 -27.36 -7.09 3.53
CA ASP A 69 -26.54 -7.89 2.62
C ASP A 69 -25.97 -7.03 1.49
N PHE A 70 -24.81 -7.40 0.99
CA PHE A 70 -24.11 -6.70 -0.10
C PHE A 70 -23.21 -7.67 -0.86
N SER A 71 -23.05 -7.47 -2.17
CA SER A 71 -22.19 -8.31 -3.00
C SER A 71 -21.62 -7.55 -4.19
N SER A 72 -20.31 -7.28 -4.17
CA SER A 72 -19.57 -6.78 -5.32
C SER A 72 -19.61 -7.74 -6.52
N LYS A 73 -19.73 -9.07 -6.26
CA LYS A 73 -19.96 -10.09 -7.29
C LYS A 73 -21.26 -9.82 -8.06
N ASN A 74 -22.36 -9.62 -7.35
CA ASN A 74 -23.68 -9.40 -7.97
C ASN A 74 -23.75 -8.05 -8.72
N LEU A 75 -22.96 -7.08 -8.30
CA LEU A 75 -22.82 -5.78 -8.97
C LEU A 75 -21.87 -5.80 -10.19
N GLY A 76 -21.19 -6.92 -10.44
CA GLY A 76 -20.28 -7.06 -11.57
C GLY A 76 -18.91 -6.41 -11.36
N PHE A 77 -18.51 -6.15 -10.11
CA PHE A 77 -17.20 -5.56 -9.77
C PHE A 77 -16.10 -6.59 -9.55
N VAL A 78 -16.27 -7.82 -10.04
CA VAL A 78 -15.27 -8.88 -9.90
C VAL A 78 -14.87 -9.45 -11.26
N THR A 79 -13.60 -9.75 -11.41
CA THR A 79 -13.04 -10.49 -12.56
C THR A 79 -13.30 -12.00 -12.39
N PRO A 80 -13.00 -12.85 -13.38
CA PRO A 80 -13.08 -14.31 -13.22
C PRO A 80 -12.28 -14.81 -12.02
N ILE A 81 -12.74 -15.89 -11.40
CA ILE A 81 -12.10 -16.49 -10.22
C ILE A 81 -10.69 -16.98 -10.58
N LYS A 82 -9.72 -16.73 -9.72
CA LYS A 82 -8.32 -17.13 -9.90
C LYS A 82 -8.02 -18.45 -9.18
N ALA A 83 -6.95 -19.10 -9.63
CA ALA A 83 -6.45 -20.32 -9.01
C ALA A 83 -4.95 -20.15 -8.71
N GLN A 84 -4.59 -20.04 -7.44
CA GLN A 84 -3.20 -20.02 -7.02
C GLN A 84 -2.51 -21.34 -7.41
N GLN A 85 -1.25 -21.24 -7.88
CA GLN A 85 -0.45 -22.41 -8.21
C GLN A 85 0.53 -22.78 -7.09
N TYR A 86 0.85 -21.83 -6.22
CA TYR A 86 1.83 -21.92 -5.14
C TYR A 86 1.26 -21.39 -3.84
N ASN A 87 2.10 -21.07 -2.87
CA ASN A 87 1.69 -20.44 -1.60
C ASN A 87 1.54 -18.92 -1.74
N ASP A 88 0.89 -18.46 -2.79
CA ASP A 88 0.77 -17.07 -3.23
C ASP A 88 -0.64 -16.48 -3.04
N CYS A 89 -1.42 -17.04 -2.11
CA CYS A 89 -2.78 -16.56 -1.77
C CYS A 89 -2.82 -15.04 -1.49
N TRP A 90 -1.77 -14.49 -0.86
CA TRP A 90 -1.65 -13.07 -0.60
C TRP A 90 -1.58 -12.23 -1.90
N ALA A 91 -0.87 -12.73 -2.91
CA ALA A 91 -0.78 -12.07 -4.22
C ALA A 91 -2.10 -12.19 -4.99
N VAL A 92 -2.74 -13.36 -4.95
CA VAL A 92 -4.05 -13.56 -5.58
C VAL A 92 -5.10 -12.65 -4.96
N ALA A 93 -5.26 -12.69 -3.63
CA ALA A 93 -6.28 -11.90 -2.93
C ALA A 93 -6.06 -10.39 -3.08
N GLY A 94 -4.80 -9.92 -3.02
CA GLY A 94 -4.46 -8.54 -3.27
C GLY A 94 -4.79 -8.11 -4.70
N THR A 95 -4.43 -8.93 -5.69
CA THR A 95 -4.74 -8.68 -7.12
C THR A 95 -6.25 -8.63 -7.35
N GLU A 96 -7.00 -9.55 -6.77
CA GLU A 96 -8.47 -9.56 -6.83
C GLU A 96 -9.08 -8.31 -6.22
N GLY A 97 -8.53 -7.83 -5.10
CA GLY A 97 -8.94 -6.57 -4.47
C GLY A 97 -8.68 -5.36 -5.37
N PHE A 98 -7.52 -5.31 -6.00
CA PHE A 98 -7.16 -4.23 -6.91
C PHE A 98 -8.03 -4.20 -8.17
N GLU A 99 -8.25 -5.36 -8.81
CA GLU A 99 -9.17 -5.51 -9.94
C GLU A 99 -10.59 -5.05 -9.59
N THR A 100 -11.07 -5.44 -8.39
CA THR A 100 -12.41 -5.05 -7.91
C THR A 100 -12.52 -3.54 -7.76
N LYS A 101 -11.48 -2.85 -7.23
CA LYS A 101 -11.45 -1.39 -7.11
C LYS A 101 -11.45 -0.72 -8.48
N LEU A 102 -10.65 -1.20 -9.43
CA LEU A 102 -10.60 -0.68 -10.80
C LEU A 102 -11.96 -0.79 -11.49
N LEU A 103 -12.60 -1.98 -11.44
CA LEU A 103 -13.93 -2.20 -12.02
C LEU A 103 -14.99 -1.29 -11.39
N LYS A 104 -14.93 -1.10 -10.08
CA LYS A 104 -15.84 -0.20 -9.36
C LYS A 104 -15.67 1.26 -9.80
N LEU A 105 -14.46 1.68 -10.13
CA LEU A 105 -14.15 3.02 -10.67
C LEU A 105 -14.49 3.14 -12.17
N GLY A 106 -14.89 2.05 -12.84
CA GLY A 106 -15.26 2.04 -14.24
C GLY A 106 -14.10 1.89 -15.22
N TYR A 107 -12.90 1.54 -14.73
CA TYR A 107 -11.78 1.23 -15.61
C TYR A 107 -12.02 -0.06 -16.41
N PRO A 108 -11.65 -0.10 -17.70
CA PRO A 108 -11.72 -1.32 -18.49
C PRO A 108 -10.62 -2.29 -18.03
N VAL A 109 -10.97 -3.18 -17.10
CA VAL A 109 -10.00 -4.11 -16.52
C VAL A 109 -10.00 -5.40 -17.31
N THR A 110 -8.82 -5.77 -17.80
CA THR A 110 -8.45 -7.14 -18.10
C THR A 110 -7.94 -7.81 -16.82
N GLU A 111 -7.55 -9.08 -16.89
CA GLU A 111 -7.03 -9.77 -15.71
C GLU A 111 -5.62 -9.26 -15.36
N MET A 112 -5.42 -8.86 -14.09
CA MET A 112 -4.11 -8.54 -13.54
C MET A 112 -3.34 -9.81 -13.16
N SER A 113 -2.02 -9.75 -13.26
CA SER A 113 -1.13 -10.87 -13.01
C SER A 113 -0.74 -10.97 -11.53
N HIS A 114 -1.33 -11.89 -10.77
CA HIS A 114 -0.86 -12.24 -9.43
C HIS A 114 0.52 -12.95 -9.47
N ASP A 115 0.82 -13.65 -10.56
CA ASP A 115 2.14 -14.26 -10.79
C ASP A 115 3.24 -13.18 -10.86
N HIS A 116 2.96 -12.03 -11.48
CA HIS A 116 3.88 -10.90 -11.50
C HIS A 116 4.12 -10.35 -10.10
N ALA A 117 3.07 -10.17 -9.29
CA ALA A 117 3.21 -9.75 -7.90
C ALA A 117 4.04 -10.73 -7.07
N ASN A 118 3.80 -12.04 -7.27
CA ASN A 118 4.57 -13.08 -6.61
C ASN A 118 6.05 -13.08 -7.03
N ALA A 119 6.33 -12.94 -8.32
CA ALA A 119 7.68 -12.91 -8.88
C ALA A 119 8.46 -11.65 -8.47
N SER A 120 7.86 -10.47 -8.56
CA SER A 120 8.47 -9.17 -8.17
C SER A 120 8.92 -9.14 -6.71
N SER A 121 8.24 -9.93 -5.86
CA SER A 121 8.52 -10.00 -4.43
C SER A 121 9.48 -11.13 -4.05
N THR A 122 10.25 -11.69 -4.99
CA THR A 122 11.31 -12.67 -4.72
C THR A 122 12.65 -11.99 -4.48
N THR A 123 13.64 -12.75 -3.99
CA THR A 123 15.01 -12.27 -3.78
C THR A 123 15.57 -11.71 -5.08
N GLN A 124 16.17 -10.51 -5.03
CA GLN A 124 16.81 -9.87 -6.17
C GLN A 124 18.14 -10.53 -6.55
N THR A 125 18.64 -10.24 -7.74
CA THR A 125 19.95 -10.73 -8.23
C THR A 125 21.12 -10.29 -7.35
N ASN A 126 21.01 -9.08 -6.74
CA ASN A 126 22.00 -8.58 -5.79
C ASN A 126 21.86 -9.19 -4.37
N GLY A 127 20.91 -10.09 -4.17
CA GLY A 127 20.63 -10.73 -2.89
C GLY A 127 19.80 -9.88 -1.92
N LYS A 128 19.30 -8.73 -2.33
CA LYS A 128 18.45 -7.84 -1.51
C LYS A 128 16.95 -8.15 -1.64
N GLY A 129 16.11 -7.36 -0.97
CA GLY A 129 14.67 -7.53 -0.96
C GLY A 129 14.19 -8.70 -0.11
N TRP A 130 13.00 -9.19 -0.38
CA TRP A 130 12.43 -10.34 0.31
C TRP A 130 13.23 -11.61 0.05
N GLN A 131 13.74 -12.24 1.10
CA GLN A 131 14.53 -13.47 1.01
C GLN A 131 13.60 -14.68 0.80
N ARG A 132 12.93 -14.73 -0.33
CA ARG A 132 11.96 -15.77 -0.70
C ARG A 132 12.05 -16.16 -2.17
N LYS A 133 11.59 -17.35 -2.46
CA LYS A 133 11.33 -17.83 -3.82
C LYS A 133 9.81 -17.77 -4.09
N TYR A 134 9.42 -17.79 -5.35
CA TYR A 134 8.02 -17.75 -5.76
C TYR A 134 7.14 -18.87 -5.18
N ARG A 135 7.73 -19.99 -4.74
CA ARG A 135 7.04 -21.13 -4.08
C ARG A 135 6.88 -20.96 -2.58
N ASP A 136 7.63 -20.07 -1.99
CA ASP A 136 7.53 -19.79 -0.57
C ASP A 136 6.25 -18.97 -0.30
N GLY A 137 5.73 -19.05 0.91
CA GLY A 137 4.60 -18.22 1.30
C GLY A 137 4.93 -16.73 1.25
N GLY A 138 3.96 -15.91 1.58
CA GLY A 138 4.10 -14.47 1.72
C GLY A 138 3.20 -13.96 2.84
N PHE A 139 3.32 -12.68 3.13
CA PHE A 139 2.47 -11.96 4.06
C PHE A 139 1.60 -10.96 3.31
N THR A 140 0.49 -10.59 3.91
CA THR A 140 -0.47 -9.66 3.31
C THR A 140 0.15 -8.29 3.03
N ASN A 141 1.11 -7.83 3.85
CA ASN A 141 1.81 -6.55 3.68
C ASN A 141 2.70 -6.46 2.43
N ILE A 142 3.06 -7.58 1.80
CA ILE A 142 3.87 -7.56 0.57
C ILE A 142 3.09 -6.90 -0.57
N TYR A 143 1.79 -7.14 -0.67
CA TYR A 143 0.98 -6.62 -1.77
C TYR A 143 0.79 -5.08 -1.72
N PRO A 144 0.50 -4.44 -0.58
CA PRO A 144 0.60 -2.99 -0.43
C PRO A 144 1.92 -2.39 -0.92
N GLY A 145 3.05 -2.98 -0.53
CA GLY A 145 4.36 -2.54 -0.99
C GLY A 145 4.52 -2.64 -2.51
N TYR A 146 4.09 -3.74 -3.10
CA TYR A 146 4.10 -3.94 -4.55
C TYR A 146 3.29 -2.89 -5.30
N LEU A 147 2.10 -2.53 -4.83
CA LEU A 147 1.27 -1.51 -5.46
C LEU A 147 1.78 -0.08 -5.24
N THR A 148 2.19 0.26 -4.01
CA THR A 148 2.61 1.63 -3.66
C THR A 148 4.00 1.98 -4.17
N SER A 149 4.79 1.01 -4.57
CA SER A 149 6.08 1.20 -5.26
C SER A 149 5.96 1.21 -6.78
N TRP A 150 4.74 1.15 -7.31
CA TRP A 150 4.43 1.12 -8.74
C TRP A 150 5.10 -0.03 -9.50
N GLN A 151 5.47 -1.09 -8.80
CA GLN A 151 5.91 -2.34 -9.42
C GLN A 151 4.74 -3.15 -9.97
N GLY A 152 3.50 -2.83 -9.53
CA GLY A 152 2.32 -3.61 -9.75
C GLY A 152 1.10 -2.88 -10.22
N GLY A 153 0.08 -3.70 -10.46
CA GLY A 153 -1.03 -3.44 -11.33
C GLY A 153 -0.72 -3.86 -12.77
N ALA A 154 0.14 -4.90 -12.96
CA ALA A 154 0.52 -5.38 -14.29
C ALA A 154 -0.56 -6.30 -14.87
N GLU A 155 -1.08 -5.98 -16.07
CA GLU A 155 -2.04 -6.81 -16.79
C GLU A 155 -1.36 -8.04 -17.38
N ILE A 156 -2.05 -9.20 -17.34
CA ILE A 156 -1.55 -10.45 -17.98
C ILE A 156 -1.27 -10.22 -19.47
N ALA A 157 -2.06 -9.40 -20.13
CA ALA A 157 -1.90 -9.06 -21.54
C ALA A 157 -0.54 -8.38 -21.84
N ASP A 158 -0.03 -7.60 -20.89
CA ASP A 158 1.20 -6.82 -21.05
C ASP A 158 2.46 -7.60 -20.62
N VAL A 159 2.37 -8.32 -19.50
CA VAL A 159 3.53 -9.05 -18.93
C VAL A 159 3.62 -10.50 -19.41
N GLY A 160 2.53 -11.05 -19.94
CA GLY A 160 2.45 -12.45 -20.36
C GLY A 160 2.43 -13.42 -19.18
N LYS A 161 2.57 -14.70 -19.49
CA LYS A 161 2.65 -15.76 -18.49
C LYS A 161 4.07 -15.87 -17.95
N ILE A 162 4.22 -15.80 -16.64
CA ILE A 162 5.52 -15.97 -15.98
C ILE A 162 5.96 -17.44 -16.05
N ASP A 163 7.18 -17.67 -16.52
CA ASP A 163 7.77 -19.02 -16.64
C ASP A 163 8.51 -19.39 -15.35
N PHE A 164 7.80 -19.97 -14.41
CA PHE A 164 8.35 -20.42 -13.13
C PHE A 164 9.24 -21.68 -13.22
N SER A 165 9.51 -22.20 -14.41
CA SER A 165 10.55 -23.23 -14.57
C SER A 165 11.97 -22.65 -14.51
N LYS A 166 12.10 -21.34 -14.69
CA LYS A 166 13.36 -20.59 -14.61
C LYS A 166 13.64 -20.16 -13.17
N ASN A 167 14.91 -19.81 -12.90
CA ASN A 167 15.25 -19.08 -11.69
C ASN A 167 14.76 -17.63 -11.87
N ILE A 168 13.89 -17.16 -10.98
CA ILE A 168 13.26 -15.85 -11.04
C ILE A 168 13.79 -15.02 -9.88
N HIS A 169 14.20 -13.80 -10.19
CA HIS A 169 14.57 -12.76 -9.24
C HIS A 169 13.59 -11.59 -9.34
N GLY A 170 13.37 -10.89 -8.22
CA GLY A 170 12.40 -9.80 -8.15
C GLY A 170 12.67 -8.68 -9.15
N ASP A 171 13.95 -8.41 -9.42
CA ASP A 171 14.42 -7.42 -10.38
C ASP A 171 14.36 -7.88 -11.86
N ASP A 172 14.02 -9.14 -12.14
CA ASP A 172 13.66 -9.59 -13.49
C ASP A 172 12.28 -9.05 -13.93
N MET A 173 11.46 -8.63 -12.95
CA MET A 173 10.13 -8.07 -13.18
C MET A 173 10.24 -6.56 -13.33
N THR A 174 9.96 -6.06 -14.52
CA THR A 174 10.07 -4.64 -14.83
C THR A 174 8.75 -3.91 -14.56
N ALA A 175 8.84 -2.70 -14.02
CA ALA A 175 7.69 -1.83 -13.75
C ALA A 175 7.24 -1.01 -14.98
N ASP A 176 7.98 -1.06 -16.09
CA ASP A 176 7.75 -0.30 -17.32
C ASP A 176 6.44 -0.65 -18.06
N LYS A 177 5.76 -1.70 -17.62
CA LYS A 177 4.45 -2.11 -18.14
C LYS A 177 3.31 -1.93 -17.16
N THR A 178 3.56 -1.28 -16.03
CA THR A 178 2.56 -1.00 -15.03
C THR A 178 1.76 0.25 -15.41
N LYS A 179 0.45 0.10 -15.60
CA LYS A 179 -0.45 1.21 -15.94
C LYS A 179 -1.10 1.84 -14.71
N TYR A 180 -1.30 1.05 -13.68
CA TYR A 180 -2.03 1.44 -12.50
C TYR A 180 -1.25 1.05 -11.24
N GLY A 181 -1.21 1.96 -10.28
CA GLY A 181 -0.72 1.74 -8.94
C GLY A 181 -1.68 2.27 -7.89
N THR A 182 -1.22 2.41 -6.67
CA THR A 182 -1.96 3.13 -5.63
C THR A 182 -1.04 4.07 -4.88
N THR A 183 -1.62 5.15 -4.38
CA THR A 183 -0.98 6.07 -3.45
C THR A 183 -1.62 6.00 -2.07
N LYS A 184 -2.78 5.31 -1.93
CA LYS A 184 -3.57 5.31 -0.70
C LYS A 184 -4.27 3.99 -0.47
N LEU A 185 -4.04 3.38 0.66
CA LEU A 185 -4.75 2.21 1.13
C LEU A 185 -4.86 2.23 2.66
N ARG A 186 -5.93 1.63 3.16
CA ARG A 186 -6.31 1.65 4.57
C ARG A 186 -6.12 0.26 5.18
N TYR A 187 -5.52 0.23 6.37
CA TYR A 187 -5.47 -0.96 7.19
C TYR A 187 -6.70 -1.04 8.09
N LEU A 188 -7.20 -2.25 8.28
CA LEU A 188 -8.42 -2.55 9.02
C LEU A 188 -8.09 -3.58 10.10
N ASP A 189 -8.41 -3.30 11.33
CA ASP A 189 -8.12 -4.22 12.44
C ASP A 189 -9.18 -5.34 12.60
N GLY A 190 -10.35 -5.15 11.98
CA GLY A 190 -11.44 -6.11 12.01
C GLY A 190 -12.28 -6.10 13.29
N SER A 191 -12.00 -5.23 14.25
CA SER A 191 -12.78 -5.11 15.49
C SER A 191 -14.16 -4.47 15.23
N ASP A 192 -14.27 -3.62 14.21
CA ASP A 192 -15.52 -3.00 13.77
C ASP A 192 -15.99 -3.57 12.43
N SER A 193 -17.02 -4.41 12.49
CA SER A 193 -17.63 -5.00 11.28
C SER A 193 -18.30 -3.95 10.39
N ASN A 194 -18.74 -2.82 10.91
CA ASN A 194 -19.31 -1.73 10.11
C ASN A 194 -18.23 -1.01 9.31
N GLU A 195 -17.04 -0.84 9.87
CA GLU A 195 -15.89 -0.31 9.12
C GLU A 195 -15.53 -1.24 7.95
N ILE A 196 -15.50 -2.57 8.18
CA ILE A 196 -15.27 -3.56 7.12
C ILE A 196 -16.36 -3.49 6.04
N LYS A 197 -17.63 -3.45 6.43
CA LYS A 197 -18.75 -3.32 5.49
C LYS A 197 -18.68 -2.03 4.68
N GLN A 198 -18.38 -0.91 5.34
CA GLN A 198 -18.22 0.38 4.67
C GLN A 198 -17.04 0.35 3.69
N ALA A 199 -15.91 -0.26 4.06
CA ALA A 199 -14.76 -0.42 3.18
C ALA A 199 -15.10 -1.26 1.92
N ILE A 200 -15.92 -2.32 2.06
CA ILE A 200 -16.40 -3.10 0.92
C ILE A 200 -17.34 -2.26 0.04
N ILE A 201 -18.22 -1.46 0.64
CA ILE A 201 -19.08 -0.53 -0.12
C ILE A 201 -18.24 0.47 -0.90
N ASP A 202 -17.27 1.10 -0.25
CA ASP A 202 -16.47 2.19 -0.84
C ASP A 202 -15.50 1.68 -1.92
N ASN A 203 -14.92 0.50 -1.68
CA ASN A 203 -13.77 0.02 -2.45
C ASN A 203 -14.04 -1.30 -3.20
N GLY A 204 -15.15 -1.97 -2.89
CA GLY A 204 -15.57 -3.22 -3.53
C GLY A 204 -15.07 -4.46 -2.81
N SER A 205 -13.98 -4.39 -2.05
CA SER A 205 -13.41 -5.54 -1.34
C SER A 205 -12.52 -5.15 -0.19
N VAL A 206 -12.29 -6.13 0.71
CA VAL A 206 -11.26 -6.10 1.74
C VAL A 206 -10.39 -7.34 1.58
N THR A 207 -9.08 -7.17 1.48
CA THR A 207 -8.10 -8.25 1.55
C THR A 207 -7.84 -8.58 3.01
N ALA A 208 -8.11 -9.83 3.40
CA ALA A 208 -8.03 -10.25 4.79
C ALA A 208 -7.36 -11.62 4.94
N SER A 209 -6.83 -11.87 6.13
CA SER A 209 -6.26 -13.17 6.49
C SER A 209 -7.13 -13.90 7.49
N TYR A 210 -7.16 -15.21 7.37
CA TYR A 210 -7.79 -16.12 8.34
C TYR A 210 -6.98 -17.41 8.45
N ALA A 211 -7.34 -18.27 9.40
CA ALA A 211 -6.77 -19.61 9.48
C ALA A 211 -7.71 -20.62 8.82
N THR A 212 -7.19 -21.47 7.93
CA THR A 212 -7.98 -22.46 7.20
C THR A 212 -7.66 -23.90 7.61
N SER A 213 -8.68 -24.72 7.72
CA SER A 213 -8.61 -26.18 7.93
C SER A 213 -9.78 -26.85 7.22
N ASN A 214 -9.51 -27.95 6.53
CA ASN A 214 -10.55 -28.70 5.81
C ASN A 214 -11.70 -29.19 6.72
N LYS A 215 -11.43 -29.40 8.01
CA LYS A 215 -12.44 -29.81 8.99
C LYS A 215 -13.46 -28.72 9.29
N CYS A 216 -13.13 -27.47 9.04
CA CYS A 216 -13.96 -26.30 9.33
C CYS A 216 -14.84 -25.89 8.13
N PHE A 217 -14.65 -26.49 6.95
CA PHE A 217 -15.58 -26.37 5.83
C PHE A 217 -16.78 -27.32 5.98
N ASN A 218 -17.93 -26.91 5.45
CA ASN A 218 -19.02 -27.85 5.19
C ASN A 218 -18.64 -28.80 4.05
N ASN A 219 -19.41 -29.91 3.87
CA ASN A 219 -19.11 -30.92 2.85
C ASN A 219 -19.14 -30.38 1.41
N ALA A 220 -19.86 -29.30 1.16
CA ALA A 220 -19.96 -28.66 -0.16
C ALA A 220 -18.85 -27.62 -0.41
N GLY A 221 -18.02 -27.28 0.60
CA GLY A 221 -17.00 -26.24 0.50
C GLY A 221 -17.58 -24.83 0.33
N THR A 222 -18.80 -24.60 0.77
CA THR A 222 -19.53 -23.32 0.57
C THR A 222 -19.69 -22.49 1.83
N THR A 223 -19.45 -23.08 3.00
CA THR A 223 -19.43 -22.35 4.28
C THR A 223 -18.25 -22.77 5.12
N TYR A 224 -17.66 -21.84 5.85
CA TYR A 224 -16.51 -22.03 6.72
C TYR A 224 -16.73 -21.40 8.10
N PHE A 225 -16.42 -22.18 9.14
CA PHE A 225 -16.40 -21.72 10.52
C PHE A 225 -15.41 -22.51 11.36
N MET A 226 -14.42 -21.85 11.92
CA MET A 226 -13.51 -22.40 12.91
C MET A 226 -13.94 -21.91 14.31
N PRO A 227 -14.45 -22.80 15.18
CA PRO A 227 -14.89 -22.40 16.51
C PRO A 227 -13.71 -22.08 17.42
N GLN A 228 -13.93 -21.27 18.46
CA GLN A 228 -12.91 -20.91 19.45
C GLN A 228 -12.27 -22.13 20.11
N SER A 229 -13.02 -23.23 20.26
CA SER A 229 -12.57 -24.49 20.85
C SER A 229 -11.73 -25.37 19.91
N TYR A 230 -11.57 -24.96 18.63
CA TYR A 230 -10.80 -25.77 17.68
C TYR A 230 -9.30 -25.78 18.06
N ASP A 231 -8.75 -26.97 18.24
CA ASP A 231 -7.36 -27.24 18.63
C ASP A 231 -6.57 -28.07 17.58
N GLY A 232 -7.20 -28.34 16.42
CA GLY A 232 -6.57 -29.10 15.34
C GLY A 232 -5.65 -28.23 14.46
N ASP A 233 -5.02 -28.89 13.48
CA ASP A 233 -4.09 -28.25 12.55
C ASP A 233 -4.82 -27.27 11.63
N TYR A 234 -4.16 -26.14 11.36
CA TYR A 234 -4.59 -25.12 10.43
C TYR A 234 -3.40 -24.44 9.76
N VAL A 235 -3.65 -23.77 8.64
CA VAL A 235 -2.65 -22.93 7.94
C VAL A 235 -3.22 -21.52 7.73
N GLY A 236 -2.32 -20.53 7.69
CA GLY A 236 -2.70 -19.16 7.33
C GLY A 236 -3.10 -19.09 5.87
N HIS A 237 -4.13 -18.31 5.56
CA HIS A 237 -4.61 -18.09 4.21
C HIS A 237 -5.11 -16.68 4.03
N THR A 238 -4.85 -16.07 2.87
CA THR A 238 -5.30 -14.72 2.52
C THR A 238 -6.42 -14.82 1.49
N ILE A 239 -7.46 -14.01 1.67
CA ILE A 239 -8.70 -14.02 0.91
C ILE A 239 -9.13 -12.60 0.55
N SER A 240 -10.01 -12.48 -0.44
CA SER A 240 -10.70 -11.24 -0.77
C SER A 240 -12.16 -11.33 -0.30
N ILE A 241 -12.57 -10.46 0.62
CA ILE A 241 -13.96 -10.34 1.08
C ILE A 241 -14.65 -9.33 0.17
N VAL A 242 -15.73 -9.76 -0.49
CA VAL A 242 -16.43 -8.98 -1.51
C VAL A 242 -17.91 -8.74 -1.19
N GLY A 243 -18.33 -9.04 0.03
CA GLY A 243 -19.70 -8.84 0.49
C GLY A 243 -20.00 -9.48 1.82
N TRP A 244 -21.26 -9.45 2.20
CA TRP A 244 -21.77 -10.06 3.44
C TRP A 244 -23.25 -10.36 3.35
N ASN A 245 -23.76 -11.18 4.31
CA ASN A 245 -25.17 -11.36 4.56
C ASN A 245 -25.40 -11.57 6.06
N ASP A 246 -26.03 -10.60 6.73
CA ASP A 246 -26.30 -10.62 8.17
C ASP A 246 -27.33 -11.69 8.57
N ASN A 247 -28.18 -12.08 7.63
CA ASN A 247 -29.26 -13.03 7.84
C ASN A 247 -28.88 -14.47 7.46
N LEU A 248 -27.65 -14.70 6.97
CA LEU A 248 -27.21 -16.05 6.59
C LEU A 248 -27.29 -16.99 7.80
N SER A 249 -28.12 -18.01 7.69
CA SER A 249 -28.40 -18.91 8.82
C SER A 249 -27.16 -19.61 9.34
N ARG A 250 -26.90 -19.51 10.65
CA ARG A 250 -25.83 -20.21 11.35
C ARG A 250 -25.83 -21.72 11.14
N TYR A 251 -26.98 -22.33 10.87
CA TYR A 251 -27.10 -23.76 10.64
C TYR A 251 -26.55 -24.22 9.29
N ARG A 252 -26.18 -23.29 8.37
CA ARG A 252 -25.46 -23.64 7.14
C ARG A 252 -24.00 -24.03 7.41
N PHE A 253 -23.43 -23.69 8.58
CA PHE A 253 -22.05 -23.96 8.97
C PHE A 253 -21.85 -25.34 9.60
N SER A 254 -22.64 -26.36 9.19
CA SER A 254 -22.43 -27.75 9.59
C SER A 254 -21.12 -28.26 8.98
N ASN A 255 -20.14 -28.53 9.82
CA ASN A 255 -18.78 -28.96 9.42
C ASN A 255 -18.28 -30.11 10.31
N GLY A 256 -17.03 -30.54 10.06
CA GLY A 256 -16.41 -31.67 10.79
C GLY A 256 -16.11 -31.39 12.27
N THR A 257 -16.28 -30.18 12.77
CA THR A 257 -16.13 -29.87 14.20
C THR A 257 -17.35 -30.17 15.03
N GLY A 258 -18.54 -30.25 14.40
CA GLY A 258 -19.82 -30.42 15.08
C GLY A 258 -20.30 -29.19 15.85
N VAL A 259 -19.60 -28.05 15.73
CA VAL A 259 -19.93 -26.79 16.41
C VAL A 259 -20.45 -25.78 15.39
N PHE A 260 -21.52 -25.07 15.74
CA PHE A 260 -22.12 -24.01 14.96
C PHE A 260 -21.77 -22.64 15.53
N PRO A 261 -21.73 -21.56 14.69
CA PRO A 261 -21.73 -20.18 15.20
C PRO A 261 -22.90 -19.93 16.16
N GLN A 262 -22.78 -18.97 17.05
CA GLN A 262 -23.87 -18.60 17.96
C GLN A 262 -24.96 -17.79 17.25
N ASN A 263 -24.56 -16.90 16.32
CA ASN A 263 -25.43 -16.00 15.60
C ASN A 263 -25.42 -16.28 14.09
N ASN A 264 -26.39 -15.73 13.38
CA ASN A 264 -26.41 -15.64 11.93
C ASN A 264 -25.38 -14.62 11.45
N GLY A 265 -25.06 -14.67 10.17
CA GLY A 265 -24.23 -13.68 9.48
C GLY A 265 -22.88 -14.23 9.04
N ALA A 266 -22.48 -13.76 7.87
CA ALA A 266 -21.22 -14.18 7.26
C ALA A 266 -20.71 -13.18 6.22
N TRP A 267 -19.41 -13.22 6.00
CA TRP A 267 -18.71 -12.58 4.91
C TRP A 267 -18.77 -13.43 3.65
N LEU A 268 -19.01 -12.81 2.50
CA LEU A 268 -18.85 -13.46 1.20
C LEU A 268 -17.39 -13.37 0.77
N VAL A 269 -16.75 -14.52 0.72
CA VAL A 269 -15.33 -14.64 0.37
C VAL A 269 -15.15 -15.07 -1.06
N ARG A 270 -14.27 -14.37 -1.78
CA ARG A 270 -13.70 -14.79 -3.04
C ARG A 270 -12.37 -15.50 -2.74
N ASN A 271 -12.29 -16.80 -3.11
CA ASN A 271 -11.16 -17.66 -2.79
C ASN A 271 -10.21 -17.82 -4.00
N SER A 272 -8.99 -18.23 -3.74
CA SER A 272 -7.91 -18.41 -4.73
C SER A 272 -7.67 -19.87 -5.16
N TRP A 273 -8.69 -20.75 -5.02
CA TRP A 273 -8.56 -22.18 -5.36
C TRP A 273 -9.30 -22.59 -6.64
N GLY A 274 -9.58 -21.61 -7.51
CA GLY A 274 -10.41 -21.85 -8.70
C GLY A 274 -11.89 -22.02 -8.37
N ASP A 275 -12.67 -22.41 -9.36
CA ASP A 275 -14.14 -22.51 -9.32
C ASP A 275 -14.65 -23.91 -8.89
N ASN A 276 -13.87 -24.65 -8.12
CA ASN A 276 -14.10 -26.07 -7.85
C ASN A 276 -15.24 -26.38 -6.87
N ASN A 277 -15.86 -25.38 -6.25
CA ASN A 277 -17.02 -25.58 -5.40
C ASN A 277 -18.31 -25.13 -6.10
N THR A 278 -19.47 -25.48 -5.49
CA THR A 278 -20.79 -25.19 -6.06
C THR A 278 -21.16 -23.71 -6.08
N MET A 279 -20.39 -22.83 -5.43
CA MET A 279 -20.51 -21.38 -5.50
C MET A 279 -19.52 -20.73 -6.49
N GLY A 280 -18.85 -21.54 -7.33
CA GLY A 280 -17.91 -21.05 -8.34
C GLY A 280 -16.70 -20.34 -7.74
N GLY A 281 -16.08 -20.95 -6.71
CA GLY A 281 -14.87 -20.43 -6.05
C GLY A 281 -15.14 -19.48 -4.88
N TYR A 282 -16.41 -19.18 -4.57
CA TYR A 282 -16.80 -18.39 -3.40
C TYR A 282 -17.22 -19.27 -2.23
N PHE A 283 -17.20 -18.71 -1.01
CA PHE A 283 -17.78 -19.35 0.18
C PHE A 283 -18.19 -18.29 1.21
N TRP A 284 -19.04 -18.70 2.15
CA TRP A 284 -19.45 -17.89 3.29
C TRP A 284 -18.57 -18.18 4.49
N LEU A 285 -17.94 -17.16 5.05
CA LEU A 285 -17.12 -17.21 6.25
C LEU A 285 -17.87 -16.58 7.41
N SER A 286 -18.16 -17.36 8.46
CA SER A 286 -18.89 -16.85 9.63
C SER A 286 -18.20 -15.62 10.23
N TYR A 287 -19.00 -14.63 10.67
CA TYR A 287 -18.49 -13.50 11.45
C TYR A 287 -17.79 -13.93 12.75
N GLU A 288 -18.19 -15.09 13.29
CA GLU A 288 -17.65 -15.63 14.54
C GLU A 288 -16.45 -16.56 14.34
N ASP A 289 -15.85 -16.58 13.15
CA ASP A 289 -14.65 -17.36 12.89
C ASP A 289 -13.51 -16.97 13.83
N LYS A 290 -12.80 -17.97 14.36
CA LYS A 290 -11.76 -17.78 15.39
C LYS A 290 -10.62 -16.85 14.97
N TYR A 291 -10.28 -16.81 13.69
CA TYR A 291 -9.07 -16.17 13.21
C TYR A 291 -9.31 -15.16 12.07
N ILE A 292 -10.57 -14.89 11.71
CA ILE A 292 -10.84 -13.83 10.73
C ILE A 292 -10.38 -12.48 11.27
N PHE A 293 -9.70 -11.71 10.45
CA PHE A 293 -9.08 -10.43 10.80
C PHE A 293 -8.05 -10.50 11.95
N GLY A 294 -7.59 -11.69 12.31
CA GLY A 294 -6.65 -11.86 13.41
C GLY A 294 -5.30 -11.18 13.13
N GLU A 295 -4.75 -10.44 14.10
CA GLU A 295 -3.45 -9.74 14.02
C GLU A 295 -2.28 -10.62 13.59
N LYS A 296 -2.36 -11.92 13.84
CA LYS A 296 -1.29 -12.87 13.53
C LYS A 296 -0.92 -12.91 12.05
N TYR A 297 -1.82 -12.48 11.16
CA TYR A 297 -1.66 -12.56 9.71
C TYR A 297 -1.84 -11.19 9.02
N SER A 298 -1.74 -10.09 9.78
CA SER A 298 -1.98 -8.71 9.33
C SER A 298 -1.00 -8.22 8.24
N PRO A 299 -1.28 -7.07 7.62
CA PRO A 299 -2.49 -6.27 7.79
C PRO A 299 -3.65 -6.77 6.94
N ASN A 300 -4.90 -6.58 7.42
CA ASN A 300 -6.05 -6.57 6.53
C ASN A 300 -6.11 -5.19 5.88
N PHE A 301 -6.46 -5.10 4.60
CA PHE A 301 -6.45 -3.81 3.92
C PHE A 301 -7.51 -3.68 2.84
N THR A 302 -7.83 -2.44 2.53
CA THR A 302 -8.60 -2.06 1.34
C THR A 302 -7.88 -0.96 0.57
N ILE A 303 -8.10 -0.87 -0.75
CA ILE A 303 -7.44 0.09 -1.63
C ILE A 303 -8.36 1.30 -1.79
N ASP A 304 -7.98 2.44 -1.23
CA ASP A 304 -8.82 3.65 -1.24
C ASP A 304 -8.70 4.44 -2.55
N GLU A 305 -7.50 4.52 -3.14
CA GLU A 305 -7.27 5.25 -4.39
C GLU A 305 -6.52 4.38 -5.41
N VAL A 306 -6.78 4.65 -6.68
CA VAL A 306 -6.00 4.12 -7.80
C VAL A 306 -5.33 5.30 -8.49
N THR A 307 -4.07 5.12 -8.84
CA THR A 307 -3.30 6.07 -9.64
C THR A 307 -3.05 5.48 -11.01
N GLU A 308 -3.50 6.17 -12.07
CA GLU A 308 -3.08 5.88 -13.44
C GLU A 308 -1.68 6.47 -13.63
N ILE A 309 -0.70 5.62 -13.90
CA ILE A 309 0.70 6.00 -14.03
C ILE A 309 0.93 6.48 -15.46
N THR A 310 1.38 7.73 -15.60
CA THR A 310 1.62 8.39 -16.88
C THR A 310 3.12 8.70 -17.07
N ASP A 311 3.53 8.95 -18.30
CA ASP A 311 4.96 9.17 -18.65
C ASP A 311 5.55 10.47 -18.05
N ASP A 312 4.69 11.36 -17.56
CA ASP A 312 5.08 12.58 -16.87
C ASP A 312 5.24 12.41 -15.34
N MET A 313 4.91 11.23 -14.82
CA MET A 313 5.05 10.91 -13.40
C MET A 313 6.39 10.23 -13.09
N THR A 314 6.94 10.59 -11.95
CA THR A 314 8.10 9.91 -11.33
C THR A 314 7.78 9.63 -9.88
N LEU A 315 7.97 8.39 -9.45
CA LEU A 315 7.90 8.04 -8.03
C LEU A 315 9.30 8.08 -7.42
N LEU A 316 9.53 9.06 -6.56
CA LEU A 316 10.74 9.15 -5.74
C LEU A 316 10.59 8.24 -4.54
N GLN A 317 11.45 7.25 -4.41
CA GLN A 317 11.40 6.25 -3.34
C GLN A 317 12.75 5.57 -3.15
N ASP A 318 13.11 5.28 -1.91
CA ASP A 318 14.23 4.41 -1.56
C ASP A 318 13.72 3.00 -1.19
N GLU A 319 12.54 2.95 -0.58
CA GLU A 319 11.87 1.72 -0.19
C GLU A 319 10.93 1.26 -1.30
N ARG A 320 11.07 -0.01 -1.76
CA ARG A 320 10.30 -0.58 -2.89
C ARG A 320 9.40 -1.75 -2.50
N TYR A 321 9.39 -2.15 -1.23
CA TYR A 321 8.79 -3.42 -0.82
C TYR A 321 7.69 -3.27 0.23
N GLY A 322 7.38 -2.04 0.62
CA GLY A 322 6.44 -1.71 1.67
C GLY A 322 7.03 -1.85 3.07
N ALA A 323 6.21 -1.56 4.05
CA ALA A 323 6.61 -1.67 5.44
C ALA A 323 6.84 -3.15 5.82
N THR A 324 8.06 -3.48 6.19
CA THR A 324 8.41 -4.76 6.79
C THR A 324 8.22 -4.72 8.30
N TYR A 325 8.21 -3.51 8.86
CA TYR A 325 8.09 -3.24 10.28
C TYR A 325 7.42 -1.87 10.52
N SER A 326 6.81 -1.66 11.70
CA SER A 326 6.41 -0.33 12.20
C SER A 326 7.43 0.16 13.20
N PHE A 327 7.89 1.40 13.03
CA PHE A 327 8.73 2.05 14.02
C PHE A 327 7.96 2.29 15.32
N ASP A 328 8.38 1.64 16.39
CA ASP A 328 7.82 1.74 17.74
C ASP A 328 8.90 1.75 18.84
N TYR A 329 10.16 2.03 18.45
CA TYR A 329 11.33 1.91 19.34
C TYR A 329 11.53 3.08 20.27
N VAL A 330 10.87 4.19 20.02
CA VAL A 330 11.06 5.44 20.75
C VAL A 330 9.76 5.82 21.41
N ASP A 331 9.80 5.98 22.73
CA ASP A 331 8.67 6.50 23.48
C ASP A 331 8.62 8.03 23.33
N SER A 332 8.15 8.48 22.16
CA SER A 332 7.94 9.89 21.83
C SER A 332 6.67 10.03 21.01
N ASN A 333 5.91 11.04 21.34
CA ASN A 333 4.67 11.40 20.65
C ASN A 333 4.85 12.53 19.60
N ASP A 334 6.08 12.94 19.34
CA ASP A 334 6.43 13.93 18.32
C ASP A 334 7.76 13.52 17.65
N ILE A 335 7.65 12.90 16.46
CA ILE A 335 8.79 12.36 15.73
C ILE A 335 8.75 12.84 14.29
N THR A 336 9.88 13.32 13.78
CA THR A 336 10.08 13.59 12.36
C THR A 336 10.91 12.47 11.74
N PHE A 337 10.33 11.82 10.72
CA PHE A 337 10.95 10.81 9.89
C PHE A 337 11.33 11.43 8.56
N ILE A 338 12.51 11.16 8.03
CA ILE A 338 13.06 11.88 6.88
C ILE A 338 13.69 10.88 5.92
N ASN A 339 13.36 10.99 4.62
CA ASN A 339 14.07 10.33 3.53
C ASN A 339 14.67 11.37 2.58
N CYS A 340 15.88 11.08 2.07
CA CYS A 340 16.57 11.91 1.10
C CYS A 340 16.31 11.40 -0.31
N PHE A 341 16.08 12.34 -1.24
CA PHE A 341 15.84 12.03 -2.65
C PHE A 341 16.71 12.91 -3.56
N ASP A 342 16.99 12.41 -4.76
CA ASP A 342 17.60 13.19 -5.81
C ASP A 342 16.51 13.81 -6.70
N PHE A 343 16.34 15.12 -6.61
CA PHE A 343 15.40 15.90 -7.41
C PHE A 343 16.08 16.32 -8.72
N GLY A 344 15.83 15.53 -9.77
CA GLY A 344 16.26 15.84 -11.13
C GLY A 344 15.35 16.85 -11.81
N GLU A 345 15.74 17.34 -12.99
CA GLU A 345 14.94 18.33 -13.75
C GLU A 345 13.48 17.92 -13.96
N ASN A 346 13.23 16.63 -14.18
CA ASN A 346 11.90 16.08 -14.45
C ASN A 346 11.17 15.55 -13.19
N SER A 347 11.72 15.73 -11.99
CA SER A 347 11.16 15.21 -10.74
C SER A 347 11.11 16.23 -9.61
N ARG A 348 10.96 17.51 -9.95
CA ARG A 348 11.01 18.63 -8.99
C ARG A 348 9.64 19.11 -8.55
N THR A 349 8.60 18.95 -9.35
CA THR A 349 7.24 19.38 -8.99
C THR A 349 6.52 18.24 -8.29
N LEU A 350 6.39 18.33 -6.97
CA LEU A 350 5.71 17.32 -6.16
C LEU A 350 4.20 17.46 -6.29
N ASP A 351 3.56 16.38 -6.69
CA ASP A 351 2.10 16.21 -6.72
C ASP A 351 1.61 15.68 -5.37
N LYS A 352 2.20 14.59 -4.91
CA LYS A 352 1.80 13.93 -3.66
C LYS A 352 3.01 13.46 -2.85
N VAL A 353 2.84 13.41 -1.54
CA VAL A 353 3.73 12.69 -0.62
C VAL A 353 2.95 11.52 -0.02
N LEU A 354 3.55 10.33 -0.08
CA LEU A 354 3.01 9.11 0.49
C LEU A 354 3.82 8.72 1.72
N PHE A 355 3.13 8.28 2.77
CA PHE A 355 3.77 7.65 3.92
C PHE A 355 2.85 6.60 4.54
N GLU A 356 3.44 5.55 5.13
CA GLU A 356 2.70 4.51 5.83
C GLU A 356 2.78 4.74 7.34
N THR A 357 1.65 4.73 8.02
CA THR A 357 1.60 4.91 9.47
C THR A 357 0.49 4.09 10.13
N LYS A 358 0.70 3.73 11.40
CA LYS A 358 -0.33 3.16 12.28
C LYS A 358 -0.88 4.15 13.30
N SER A 359 -0.38 5.39 13.32
CA SER A 359 -0.79 6.46 14.24
C SER A 359 -2.12 7.10 13.83
N ASN A 360 -3.22 6.37 13.98
CA ASN A 360 -4.56 6.86 13.64
C ASN A 360 -4.93 8.10 14.47
N GLY A 361 -5.49 9.12 13.81
CA GLY A 361 -5.89 10.38 14.45
C GLY A 361 -4.76 11.34 14.81
N ALA A 362 -3.49 10.97 14.56
CA ALA A 362 -2.33 11.83 14.76
C ALA A 362 -2.36 13.04 13.82
N ASP A 363 -1.76 14.14 14.27
CA ASP A 363 -1.45 15.26 13.39
C ASP A 363 -0.19 14.93 12.59
N TYR A 364 -0.14 15.32 11.30
CA TYR A 364 1.06 15.24 10.48
C TYR A 364 1.44 16.60 9.91
N GLU A 365 2.74 16.80 9.73
CA GLU A 365 3.33 17.93 9.00
C GLU A 365 4.36 17.38 8.02
N ILE A 366 4.31 17.81 6.75
CA ILE A 366 5.23 17.41 5.70
C ILE A 366 6.13 18.59 5.35
N TYR A 367 7.43 18.35 5.27
CA TYR A 367 8.45 19.33 4.98
C TYR A 367 9.33 18.90 3.83
N TYR A 368 9.73 19.86 3.00
CA TYR A 368 10.97 19.76 2.26
C TYR A 368 12.10 20.28 3.13
N ILE A 369 13.21 19.54 3.20
CA ILE A 369 14.37 19.86 4.03
C ILE A 369 15.59 19.97 3.13
N PRO A 370 16.28 21.12 3.09
CA PRO A 370 17.51 21.27 2.33
C PRO A 370 18.60 20.29 2.79
N VAL A 371 19.34 19.73 1.83
CA VAL A 371 20.49 18.85 2.09
C VAL A 371 21.77 19.63 1.78
N LYS A 372 22.66 19.77 2.77
CA LYS A 372 23.96 20.44 2.64
C LYS A 372 25.07 19.45 2.99
N ASP A 373 26.08 19.33 2.15
CA ASP A 373 27.17 18.36 2.34
C ASP A 373 26.69 16.89 2.53
N GLY A 374 25.58 16.53 1.88
CA GLY A 374 24.98 15.19 1.95
C GLY A 374 24.13 14.92 3.19
N VAL A 375 23.90 15.90 4.07
CA VAL A 375 23.11 15.78 5.30
C VAL A 375 21.94 16.77 5.28
N PRO A 376 20.72 16.36 5.65
CA PRO A 376 19.58 17.27 5.78
C PRO A 376 19.87 18.35 6.84
N SER A 377 19.37 19.56 6.62
CA SER A 377 19.53 20.64 7.58
C SER A 377 18.87 20.31 8.92
N ASN A 378 19.63 20.49 10.00
CA ASN A 378 19.15 20.35 11.37
C ASN A 378 18.39 21.59 11.88
N ASP A 379 18.53 22.73 11.18
CA ASP A 379 17.84 23.98 11.49
C ASP A 379 16.42 23.95 10.90
N GLU A 380 15.43 23.79 11.77
CA GLU A 380 14.02 23.75 11.37
C GLU A 380 13.53 25.06 10.71
N SER A 381 14.24 26.18 10.91
CA SER A 381 13.90 27.45 10.25
C SER A 381 14.18 27.43 8.74
N GLU A 382 15.02 26.51 8.26
CA GLU A 382 15.29 26.27 6.84
C GLU A 382 14.29 25.30 6.20
N TRP A 383 13.47 24.59 7.02
CA TRP A 383 12.49 23.64 6.51
C TRP A 383 11.32 24.36 5.85
N LYS A 384 10.93 23.90 4.67
CA LYS A 384 9.82 24.47 3.92
C LYS A 384 8.59 23.58 4.12
N SER A 385 7.51 24.14 4.70
CA SER A 385 6.25 23.40 4.85
C SER A 385 5.64 23.10 3.49
N VAL A 386 5.29 21.85 3.27
CA VAL A 386 4.63 21.35 2.05
C VAL A 386 3.15 21.16 2.30
N ALA A 387 2.79 20.42 3.35
CA ALA A 387 1.42 20.14 3.72
C ALA A 387 1.29 19.80 5.21
N SER A 388 0.07 19.85 5.74
CA SER A 388 -0.24 19.38 7.09
C SER A 388 -1.69 18.90 7.19
N GLY A 389 -1.99 18.07 8.17
CA GLY A 389 -3.34 17.54 8.38
C GLY A 389 -3.41 16.51 9.50
N LYS A 390 -4.42 15.64 9.41
CA LYS A 390 -4.63 14.53 10.33
C LYS A 390 -4.58 13.19 9.60
N VAL A 391 -3.97 12.21 10.23
CA VAL A 391 -4.02 10.81 9.80
C VAL A 391 -5.44 10.30 9.99
N ALA A 392 -6.13 10.02 8.90
CA ALA A 392 -7.54 9.61 8.94
C ALA A 392 -7.70 8.17 9.45
N TYR A 393 -6.72 7.30 9.17
CA TYR A 393 -6.70 5.85 9.51
C TYR A 393 -5.30 5.29 9.34
N SER A 394 -5.05 4.12 9.92
CA SER A 394 -3.80 3.37 9.71
C SER A 394 -3.66 2.92 8.26
N GLY A 395 -2.44 2.93 7.72
CA GLY A 395 -2.12 2.54 6.35
C GLY A 395 -1.35 3.60 5.59
N TYR A 396 -1.39 3.53 4.26
CA TYR A 396 -0.73 4.49 3.39
C TYR A 396 -1.58 5.74 3.23
N GLN A 397 -1.03 6.86 3.67
CA GLN A 397 -1.59 8.19 3.46
C GLN A 397 -1.08 8.74 2.14
N SER A 398 -1.94 9.44 1.41
CA SER A 398 -1.61 10.17 0.20
C SER A 398 -1.96 11.63 0.43
N VAL A 399 -0.97 12.49 0.47
CA VAL A 399 -1.13 13.91 0.80
C VAL A 399 -0.74 14.75 -0.40
N ASP A 400 -1.64 15.65 -0.80
CA ASP A 400 -1.40 16.61 -1.88
C ASP A 400 -0.24 17.55 -1.49
N ALA A 401 0.78 17.61 -2.31
CA ALA A 401 1.93 18.49 -2.14
C ALA A 401 1.74 19.87 -2.76
N ASN A 402 0.54 20.16 -3.29
CA ASN A 402 0.14 21.45 -3.85
C ASN A 402 1.09 21.99 -4.94
N GLY A 403 1.71 21.09 -5.70
CA GLY A 403 2.66 21.46 -6.73
C GLY A 403 3.95 22.10 -6.18
N PHE A 404 4.36 21.74 -4.96
CA PHE A 404 5.61 22.23 -4.39
C PHE A 404 6.79 21.89 -5.32
N VAL A 405 7.59 22.89 -5.64
CA VAL A 405 8.78 22.71 -6.49
C VAL A 405 10.01 22.63 -5.62
N ALA A 406 10.69 21.48 -5.66
CA ALA A 406 11.94 21.27 -4.96
C ALA A 406 13.12 21.88 -5.71
N PRO A 407 14.16 22.39 -5.01
CA PRO A 407 15.44 22.72 -5.61
C PRO A 407 16.06 21.53 -6.35
N LEU A 408 16.86 21.82 -7.38
CA LEU A 408 17.59 20.79 -8.13
C LEU A 408 18.65 20.13 -7.24
N GLY A 409 18.79 18.83 -7.35
CA GLY A 409 19.82 18.07 -6.64
C GLY A 409 19.26 17.30 -5.45
N ARG A 410 20.12 16.98 -4.48
CA ARG A 410 19.74 16.19 -3.32
C ARG A 410 18.97 17.04 -2.31
N GLY A 411 17.78 16.59 -1.95
CA GLY A 411 16.93 17.18 -0.93
C GLY A 411 16.30 16.10 -0.08
N ALA A 412 15.51 16.47 0.92
CA ALA A 412 14.84 15.50 1.76
C ALA A 412 13.36 15.85 1.96
N VAL A 413 12.54 14.82 2.14
CA VAL A 413 11.14 14.92 2.56
C VAL A 413 11.04 14.42 4.00
N GLY A 414 10.58 15.30 4.89
CA GLY A 414 10.31 14.99 6.28
C GLY A 414 8.81 14.84 6.52
N VAL A 415 8.44 13.80 7.26
CA VAL A 415 7.07 13.58 7.77
C VAL A 415 7.14 13.58 9.29
N ARG A 416 6.58 14.63 9.90
CA ARG A 416 6.45 14.76 11.34
C ARG A 416 5.09 14.22 11.77
N ILE A 417 5.09 13.27 12.69
CA ILE A 417 3.88 12.67 13.28
C ILE A 417 3.78 13.08 14.74
N LYS A 418 2.65 13.66 15.09
CA LYS A 418 2.31 14.04 16.47
C LYS A 418 1.07 13.32 16.94
N THR A 419 1.22 12.49 17.96
CA THR A 419 0.08 11.84 18.64
C THR A 419 -0.37 12.66 19.84
N ASN A 420 -1.67 12.64 20.12
CA ASN A 420 -2.25 13.35 21.27
C ASN A 420 -2.33 12.48 22.53
N SER A 421 -1.78 11.28 22.50
CA SER A 421 -1.91 10.25 23.52
C SER A 421 -0.55 9.85 24.07
N GLU A 422 -0.57 8.96 25.07
CA GLU A 422 0.62 8.26 25.55
C GLU A 422 1.18 7.28 24.50
N GLU A 423 0.56 7.20 23.32
CA GLU A 423 1.01 6.35 22.21
C GLU A 423 2.15 7.02 21.45
N SER A 424 3.20 6.26 21.18
CA SER A 424 4.33 6.72 20.38
C SER A 424 3.92 6.98 18.92
N SER A 425 4.55 7.96 18.30
CA SER A 425 4.42 8.22 16.86
C SER A 425 5.01 7.06 16.08
N GLN A 426 4.30 6.58 15.05
CA GLN A 426 4.69 5.41 14.28
C GLN A 426 4.73 5.71 12.78
N LEU A 427 5.73 5.18 12.12
CA LEU A 427 5.83 5.17 10.65
C LEU A 427 6.30 3.80 10.17
N GLY A 428 5.90 3.42 8.96
CA GLY A 428 6.37 2.20 8.31
C GLY A 428 7.86 2.27 8.00
N VAL A 429 8.58 1.19 8.26
CA VAL A 429 10.01 1.03 7.97
C VAL A 429 10.20 -0.11 7.00
N GLY A 430 10.83 0.16 5.87
CA GLY A 430 11.36 -0.83 4.95
C GLY A 430 12.69 -1.34 5.49
N GLU A 431 12.66 -2.33 6.37
CA GLU A 431 13.83 -2.75 7.14
C GLU A 431 14.09 -4.25 7.08
N TRP A 432 15.35 -4.59 7.34
CA TRP A 432 15.80 -5.94 7.52
C TRP A 432 15.26 -6.56 8.82
N LEU A 433 14.56 -7.67 8.70
CA LEU A 433 14.16 -8.50 9.82
C LEU A 433 14.99 -9.78 9.86
N THR A 434 15.89 -9.91 10.81
CA THR A 434 16.37 -11.21 11.23
C THR A 434 15.24 -11.95 11.90
N SER A 435 14.51 -12.70 11.15
CA SER A 435 13.50 -13.57 11.71
C SER A 435 13.97 -15.01 11.60
N THR A 436 13.71 -15.79 12.64
CA THR A 436 13.80 -17.26 12.62
C THR A 436 12.74 -17.89 11.71
N THR A 437 11.86 -17.08 11.10
CA THR A 437 10.92 -17.52 10.08
C THR A 437 11.62 -17.54 8.72
N LYS A 438 11.11 -18.32 7.76
CA LYS A 438 11.68 -18.48 6.41
C LYS A 438 11.65 -17.23 5.55
N MET A 439 11.18 -16.10 6.07
CA MET A 439 11.08 -14.85 5.34
C MET A 439 11.87 -13.77 6.08
N THR A 440 12.96 -13.40 5.47
CA THR A 440 13.81 -12.28 5.86
C THR A 440 13.71 -11.21 4.79
N PHE A 441 13.87 -9.97 5.16
CA PHE A 441 14.02 -8.86 4.23
C PHE A 441 15.44 -8.29 4.35
N LEU A 442 16.12 -8.06 3.24
CA LEU A 442 17.41 -7.38 3.19
C LEU A 442 17.25 -6.07 2.44
N ASN A 443 17.49 -4.98 3.14
CA ASN A 443 17.36 -3.64 2.59
C ASN A 443 18.56 -3.26 1.70
N ASP A 444 18.31 -2.35 0.76
CA ASP A 444 19.30 -1.77 -0.14
C ASP A 444 19.73 -0.35 0.29
N SER A 445 19.19 0.15 1.40
CA SER A 445 19.48 1.49 1.92
C SER A 445 20.94 1.65 2.35
N SER A 446 21.39 2.89 2.38
CA SER A 446 22.75 3.30 2.68
C SER A 446 22.80 4.38 3.77
N TYR A 447 24.00 4.68 4.25
CA TYR A 447 24.23 5.84 5.09
C TYR A 447 23.81 7.12 4.38
N GLY A 448 23.04 7.96 5.06
CA GLY A 448 22.60 9.24 4.53
C GLY A 448 21.28 9.19 3.75
N ASP A 449 20.60 8.02 3.64
CA ASP A 449 19.32 7.93 2.94
C ASP A 449 18.15 8.30 3.85
N SER A 450 18.20 7.96 5.13
CA SER A 450 17.12 8.22 6.08
C SER A 450 17.60 8.75 7.42
N TYR A 451 16.81 9.67 7.99
CA TYR A 451 17.11 10.31 9.26
C TYR A 451 15.87 10.38 10.16
N ILE A 452 16.10 10.51 11.46
CA ILE A 452 15.05 10.67 12.46
C ILE A 452 15.38 11.81 13.42
N LYS A 453 14.35 12.55 13.86
CA LYS A 453 14.46 13.61 14.87
C LYS A 453 13.31 13.50 15.85
N TYR A 454 13.62 13.52 17.15
CA TYR A 454 12.66 13.51 18.26
C TYR A 454 13.32 14.10 19.51
N ASP A 455 12.58 14.33 20.60
CA ASP A 455 13.09 14.94 21.82
C ASP A 455 14.33 14.24 22.40
N GLY A 456 14.41 12.92 22.29
CA GLY A 456 15.55 12.11 22.73
C GLY A 456 16.84 12.30 21.93
N THR A 457 16.79 12.94 20.74
CA THR A 457 17.96 13.24 19.91
C THR A 457 18.66 14.53 20.31
N THR A 458 18.20 15.20 21.36
CA THR A 458 18.73 16.50 21.82
C THR A 458 18.74 17.61 20.75
N GLY A 459 17.78 17.52 19.80
CA GLY A 459 17.62 18.44 18.69
C GLY A 459 18.49 18.12 17.46
N GLU A 460 19.27 17.05 17.49
CA GLU A 460 20.09 16.60 16.36
C GLU A 460 19.34 15.60 15.46
N LEU A 461 19.67 15.61 14.17
CA LEU A 461 19.24 14.56 13.25
C LEU A 461 20.12 13.33 13.42
N LEU A 462 19.49 12.17 13.62
CA LEU A 462 20.19 10.89 13.65
C LEU A 462 20.03 10.19 12.29
N ASP A 463 21.15 9.86 11.66
CA ASP A 463 21.15 8.96 10.50
C ASP A 463 20.64 7.58 10.96
N TRP A 464 19.51 7.17 10.40
CA TRP A 464 18.82 5.96 10.83
C TRP A 464 19.65 4.69 10.60
N TYR A 465 20.45 4.65 9.56
CA TYR A 465 21.34 3.54 9.25
C TYR A 465 22.49 3.39 10.27
N LYS A 466 22.92 4.50 10.91
CA LYS A 466 23.98 4.49 11.93
C LYS A 466 23.47 4.16 13.33
N THR A 467 22.18 4.09 13.53
CA THR A 467 21.59 3.77 14.84
C THR A 467 21.80 2.29 15.10
N GLU A 468 23.00 1.95 15.64
CA GLU A 468 23.37 0.60 16.01
C GLU A 468 22.47 0.09 17.12
N ARG A 469 21.70 -0.93 16.83
CA ARG A 469 21.12 -1.84 17.81
C ARG A 469 21.64 -3.24 17.52
N ASP A 470 21.96 -4.00 18.56
CA ASP A 470 22.72 -5.25 18.55
C ASP A 470 22.25 -6.33 17.54
N ASP A 471 21.12 -6.16 16.87
CA ASP A 471 20.47 -7.12 16.00
C ASP A 471 19.68 -6.51 14.80
N MET A 472 19.72 -5.18 14.59
CA MET A 472 19.00 -4.52 13.49
C MET A 472 19.90 -3.48 12.81
N LEU A 473 20.20 -3.73 11.54
CA LEU A 473 20.79 -2.74 10.66
C LEU A 473 19.65 -1.86 10.14
N GLY A 474 19.79 -0.54 10.26
CA GLY A 474 18.77 0.42 9.87
C GLY A 474 18.38 0.31 8.40
N GLY A 475 17.16 0.72 8.11
CA GLY A 475 16.55 0.73 6.81
C GLY A 475 16.13 2.13 6.36
N THR A 476 15.15 2.22 5.47
CA THR A 476 14.52 3.47 5.08
C THR A 476 13.11 3.55 5.64
N PHE A 477 12.60 4.76 5.85
CA PHE A 477 11.20 4.96 6.18
C PHE A 477 10.34 4.81 4.92
N VAL A 478 9.10 4.36 5.10
CA VAL A 478 8.12 4.32 4.01
C VAL A 478 7.59 5.73 3.78
N ILE A 479 8.41 6.53 3.14
CA ILE A 479 8.10 7.87 2.64
C ILE A 479 8.44 7.89 1.16
N LYS A 480 7.49 8.29 0.33
CA LYS A 480 7.63 8.38 -1.12
C LYS A 480 7.04 9.70 -1.61
N ALA A 481 7.47 10.17 -2.77
CA ALA A 481 6.88 11.35 -3.38
C ALA A 481 6.57 11.10 -4.86
N VAL A 482 5.37 11.48 -5.28
CA VAL A 482 5.00 11.52 -6.69
C VAL A 482 5.38 12.89 -7.21
N ALA A 483 6.26 12.93 -8.20
CA ALA A 483 6.65 14.14 -8.88
C ALA A 483 6.13 14.14 -10.32
N LEU A 484 5.68 15.29 -10.79
CA LEU A 484 5.24 15.51 -12.16
C LEU A 484 6.33 16.21 -12.95
N LYS A 485 6.52 15.78 -14.19
CA LYS A 485 7.29 16.52 -15.15
C LYS A 485 6.67 17.89 -15.38
N ASN A 486 7.43 18.92 -15.23
CA ASN A 486 6.99 20.27 -15.47
C ASN A 486 7.90 20.92 -16.53
N ASP A 487 7.42 20.95 -17.76
CA ASP A 487 8.16 21.51 -18.90
C ASP A 487 8.43 23.03 -18.77
N LYS A 488 7.80 23.70 -17.79
CA LYS A 488 8.07 25.10 -17.45
C LYS A 488 9.27 25.27 -16.50
N ILE A 489 9.77 24.17 -15.93
CA ILE A 489 10.93 24.19 -15.05
C ILE A 489 12.18 23.97 -15.90
N LEU A 490 12.71 25.04 -16.40
CA LEU A 490 13.98 25.09 -17.07
C LEU A 490 14.95 25.87 -16.18
N ASN A 491 15.94 25.16 -15.62
CA ASN A 491 16.88 25.77 -14.68
C ASN A 491 17.61 26.94 -15.31
N GLY A 492 17.34 28.15 -14.79
CA GLY A 492 17.80 29.40 -15.36
C GLY A 492 16.76 30.20 -16.15
N ASP A 493 15.61 29.63 -16.52
CA ASP A 493 14.47 30.35 -17.12
C ASP A 493 13.56 30.88 -16.00
N VAL A 494 13.85 32.08 -15.52
CA VAL A 494 13.21 32.66 -14.33
C VAL A 494 11.90 33.38 -14.70
N ASP A 495 11.75 33.82 -15.95
CA ASP A 495 10.54 34.50 -16.42
C ASP A 495 9.53 33.57 -17.14
N PHE A 496 9.89 32.27 -17.28
CA PHE A 496 9.09 31.22 -17.92
C PHE A 496 8.75 31.50 -19.40
N ASP A 497 9.61 32.24 -20.10
CA ASP A 497 9.40 32.49 -21.54
C ASP A 497 9.88 31.31 -22.42
N GLY A 498 10.53 30.29 -21.84
CA GLY A 498 11.03 29.07 -22.48
C GLY A 498 12.48 29.19 -22.96
N ASP A 499 13.11 30.34 -22.79
CA ASP A 499 14.48 30.61 -23.20
C ASP A 499 15.31 31.13 -22.02
N ILE A 500 16.54 30.61 -21.82
CA ILE A 500 17.45 31.14 -20.82
C ILE A 500 18.21 32.33 -21.42
N THR A 501 17.96 33.51 -20.90
CA THR A 501 18.45 34.77 -21.44
C THR A 501 19.08 35.68 -20.38
N VAL A 502 19.61 36.85 -20.80
CA VAL A 502 20.09 37.85 -19.85
C VAL A 502 18.98 38.50 -19.02
N LYS A 503 17.68 38.34 -19.43
CA LYS A 503 16.56 38.84 -18.64
C LYS A 503 16.42 38.04 -17.34
N ASP A 504 16.64 36.73 -17.42
CA ASP A 504 16.55 35.84 -16.25
C ASP A 504 17.63 36.20 -15.23
N ALA A 505 18.87 36.32 -15.68
CA ALA A 505 19.96 36.81 -14.84
C ALA A 505 19.63 38.16 -14.20
N THR A 506 18.96 39.06 -14.95
CA THR A 506 18.52 40.36 -14.46
C THR A 506 17.43 40.24 -13.41
N LEU A 507 16.47 39.29 -13.56
CA LEU A 507 15.43 39.01 -12.56
C LEU A 507 16.06 38.52 -11.25
N VAL A 508 17.00 37.58 -11.33
CA VAL A 508 17.75 37.10 -10.16
C VAL A 508 18.47 38.26 -9.47
N GLN A 509 19.19 39.10 -10.23
CA GLN A 509 19.87 40.29 -9.67
C GLN A 509 18.90 41.26 -8.98
N LYS A 510 17.74 41.51 -9.57
CA LYS A 510 16.69 42.36 -8.98
C LYS A 510 16.13 41.76 -7.68
N TYR A 511 15.92 40.45 -7.67
CA TYR A 511 15.47 39.73 -6.46
C TYR A 511 16.50 39.88 -5.31
N ILE A 512 17.80 39.65 -5.59
CA ILE A 512 18.90 39.77 -4.61
C ILE A 512 18.93 41.17 -3.96
N VAL A 513 18.71 42.22 -4.77
CA VAL A 513 18.70 43.60 -4.26
C VAL A 513 17.29 44.05 -3.81
N LYS A 514 16.31 43.13 -3.71
CA LYS A 514 14.95 43.36 -3.24
C LYS A 514 14.13 44.37 -4.08
N LEU A 515 14.42 44.45 -5.37
CA LEU A 515 13.66 45.26 -6.33
C LEU A 515 12.56 44.44 -7.03
N GLU A 516 12.58 43.11 -6.92
CA GLU A 516 11.62 42.19 -7.48
C GLU A 516 11.26 41.12 -6.45
N GLN A 517 10.05 40.55 -6.54
CA GLN A 517 9.63 39.38 -5.78
C GLN A 517 9.51 38.22 -6.76
N LEU A 518 10.07 37.08 -6.44
CA LEU A 518 9.93 35.85 -7.20
C LEU A 518 9.00 34.88 -6.45
N ASP A 519 8.16 34.17 -7.18
CA ASP A 519 7.38 33.08 -6.60
C ASP A 519 8.25 31.83 -6.39
N ASN A 520 7.70 30.79 -5.75
CA ASN A 520 8.46 29.58 -5.42
C ASN A 520 9.02 28.89 -6.67
N THR A 521 8.29 28.87 -7.79
CA THR A 521 8.75 28.24 -9.03
C THR A 521 9.89 29.05 -9.67
N GLN A 522 9.76 30.37 -9.66
CA GLN A 522 10.79 31.28 -10.14
C GLN A 522 12.06 31.17 -9.29
N LEU A 523 11.93 31.06 -7.95
CA LEU A 523 13.07 30.85 -7.05
C LEU A 523 13.80 29.53 -7.36
N CYS A 524 13.05 28.46 -7.67
CA CYS A 524 13.66 27.18 -8.05
C CYS A 524 14.42 27.25 -9.37
N ASN A 525 13.93 28.02 -10.36
CA ASN A 525 14.64 28.23 -11.62
C ASN A 525 15.83 29.19 -11.46
N ALA A 526 15.74 30.10 -10.48
CA ALA A 526 16.79 31.05 -10.17
C ALA A 526 17.99 30.43 -9.44
N ASP A 527 17.76 29.37 -8.65
CA ASP A 527 18.81 28.60 -7.96
C ASP A 527 19.53 27.68 -8.96
N CYS A 528 20.43 28.28 -9.74
CA CYS A 528 21.08 27.57 -10.83
C CYS A 528 22.23 26.67 -10.37
N ASP A 529 22.82 26.92 -9.22
CA ASP A 529 23.90 26.07 -8.71
C ASP A 529 23.42 24.99 -7.73
N GLY A 530 22.16 25.09 -7.32
CA GLY A 530 21.48 24.05 -6.52
C GLY A 530 21.88 24.08 -5.04
N ASP A 531 22.40 25.21 -4.55
CA ASP A 531 22.84 25.33 -3.16
C ASP A 531 21.73 25.75 -2.18
N GLY A 532 20.52 26.08 -2.73
CA GLY A 532 19.33 26.47 -1.98
C GLY A 532 19.24 27.96 -1.65
N ASP A 533 20.25 28.75 -1.96
CA ASP A 533 20.31 30.20 -1.74
C ASP A 533 20.36 30.94 -3.08
N ILE A 534 19.54 31.98 -3.26
CA ILE A 534 19.56 32.79 -4.47
C ILE A 534 20.58 33.91 -4.31
N THR A 535 21.72 33.79 -5.01
CA THR A 535 22.89 34.66 -4.88
C THR A 535 23.37 35.20 -6.22
N VAL A 536 24.45 36.01 -6.19
CA VAL A 536 25.12 36.47 -7.39
C VAL A 536 25.78 35.34 -8.19
N ALA A 537 26.04 34.20 -7.54
CA ALA A 537 26.59 33.01 -8.20
C ALA A 537 25.57 32.46 -9.23
N ASP A 538 24.28 32.41 -8.89
CA ASP A 538 23.21 31.96 -9.77
C ASP A 538 23.08 32.89 -10.99
N ALA A 539 22.97 34.18 -10.75
CA ALA A 539 22.94 35.16 -11.84
C ALA A 539 24.14 35.00 -12.78
N THR A 540 25.34 34.74 -12.22
CA THR A 540 26.55 34.49 -12.98
C THR A 540 26.47 33.18 -13.76
N LYS A 541 25.88 32.13 -13.16
CA LYS A 541 25.69 30.83 -13.82
C LYS A 541 24.73 30.93 -14.97
N ILE A 542 23.60 31.65 -14.81
CA ILE A 542 22.68 31.96 -15.90
C ILE A 542 23.41 32.68 -17.03
N GLN A 543 24.21 33.73 -16.71
CA GLN A 543 24.97 34.45 -17.73
C GLN A 543 25.97 33.55 -18.47
N LYS A 544 26.61 32.59 -17.79
CA LYS A 544 27.49 31.60 -18.43
C LYS A 544 26.72 30.68 -19.37
N ILE A 545 25.52 30.21 -18.97
CA ILE A 545 24.63 29.40 -19.83
C ILE A 545 24.28 30.17 -21.10
N VAL A 546 23.88 31.43 -20.97
CA VAL A 546 23.51 32.31 -22.12
C VAL A 546 24.65 32.45 -23.13
N VAL A 547 25.91 32.51 -22.68
CA VAL A 547 27.06 32.64 -23.56
C VAL A 547 27.73 31.30 -23.92
N GLY A 548 27.14 30.15 -23.51
CA GLY A 548 27.62 28.81 -23.83
C GLY A 548 28.93 28.43 -23.11
N ILE A 549 29.19 28.99 -21.92
CA ILE A 549 30.33 28.65 -21.07
C ILE A 549 29.84 27.83 -19.88
N ASN A 550 30.30 26.59 -19.76
CA ASN A 550 30.00 25.71 -18.60
C ASN A 550 30.89 26.04 -17.40
#